data_845719ae83fa51f982cdb96459873ade
#
_entry.id   845719ae83fa51f982cdb96459873ade
#
_cell.length_a   1.000
_cell.length_b   1.000
_cell.length_c   1.000
_cell.angle_alpha   90.00
_cell.angle_beta   90.00
_cell.angle_gamma   90.00
#
_symmetry.space_group_name_H-M   'P 1'
#
loop_
_entity.id
_entity.type
_entity.pdbx_description
1 polymer ?
#
loop_
_entity_poly.entity_id
_entity_poly.type
_entity_poly.pdbx_seq_one_letter_code
_entity_poly.pdbx_strand_id
1 'polypeptide(L)'
;MSFQVAVGGATGNVGSEMLRILEQRAFPVDRLVPLASAASAGRQVAFRGEALEVRDLATFDFGGIDLLFLSTGGENAKVIAPRAAAAGCVVIDNSSAFRMDPDVPLVVPEVNPQDLDQWSGRRILPVANCSTIQLVVALKPLHDAAGLRRVVVSTYQSAAGGGRRVLDRLMSQADPVDLNMRALRAEAQRTLEAGGEKPVAFNVVPHIDVFLEDGRTKEEWKMEAESRRILGLPDLPVAATCVRVPVFVGHAEAVFVELERPLGARDARRLLADAPGVRVLDEHRAGGYATPLDAAGTDPVWVSRIREDRTVPHGLHLWIVADNVRKGAALNAVQIAEVLASRTGLPPRPSLPSSA
;
A
#
# COMPACT_ATOMS: atom_id res chain seq x y z
N MET A 1 -26.33 -6.55 5.64
CA MET A 1 -25.58 -7.19 6.74
C MET A 1 -24.61 -6.18 7.30
N SER A 2 -24.45 -6.10 8.60
CA SER A 2 -23.45 -5.24 9.27
C SER A 2 -22.44 -6.11 10.01
N PHE A 3 -21.22 -5.58 10.24
CA PHE A 3 -20.07 -6.35 10.73
C PHE A 3 -19.54 -5.81 12.05
N GLN A 4 -19.05 -6.73 12.90
CA GLN A 4 -18.23 -6.42 14.04
C GLN A 4 -16.79 -6.25 13.57
N VAL A 5 -16.26 -5.03 13.58
CA VAL A 5 -14.99 -4.67 12.98
C VAL A 5 -13.96 -4.30 14.06
N ALA A 6 -12.75 -4.82 13.94
CA ALA A 6 -11.61 -4.35 14.72
C ALA A 6 -10.56 -3.72 13.80
N VAL A 7 -9.88 -2.67 14.29
CA VAL A 7 -8.77 -2.02 13.59
C VAL A 7 -7.53 -2.07 14.47
N GLY A 8 -6.60 -2.96 14.14
CA GLY A 8 -5.29 -3.08 14.81
C GLY A 8 -4.30 -2.05 14.26
N GLY A 9 -3.68 -1.29 15.16
CA GLY A 9 -2.85 -0.14 14.81
C GLY A 9 -3.66 1.15 14.59
N ALA A 10 -4.84 1.26 15.20
CA ALA A 10 -5.79 2.36 15.01
C ALA A 10 -5.23 3.76 15.27
N THR A 11 -4.17 3.89 16.07
CA THR A 11 -3.49 5.16 16.38
C THR A 11 -2.35 5.50 15.41
N GLY A 12 -2.05 4.60 14.46
CA GLY A 12 -1.02 4.81 13.44
C GLY A 12 -1.58 5.51 12.18
N ASN A 13 -0.69 5.93 11.27
CA ASN A 13 -1.09 6.64 10.06
C ASN A 13 -2.09 5.85 9.19
N VAL A 14 -1.82 4.58 8.93
CA VAL A 14 -2.69 3.71 8.13
C VAL A 14 -3.97 3.36 8.87
N GLY A 15 -3.88 3.03 10.19
CA GLY A 15 -5.07 2.70 10.98
C GLY A 15 -6.06 3.85 11.13
N SER A 16 -5.57 5.07 11.36
CA SER A 16 -6.43 6.26 11.39
C SER A 16 -7.05 6.58 10.03
N GLU A 17 -6.33 6.32 8.93
CA GLU A 17 -6.91 6.48 7.60
C GLU A 17 -7.95 5.38 7.29
N MET A 18 -7.77 4.15 7.79
CA MET A 18 -8.79 3.11 7.71
C MET A 18 -10.10 3.52 8.37
N LEU A 19 -10.04 4.08 9.59
CA LEU A 19 -11.22 4.58 10.28
C LEU A 19 -11.96 5.60 9.42
N ARG A 20 -11.23 6.57 8.85
CA ARG A 20 -11.79 7.60 7.97
C ARG A 20 -12.41 7.02 6.70
N ILE A 21 -11.75 6.06 6.05
CA ILE A 21 -12.25 5.43 4.83
C ILE A 21 -13.50 4.58 5.10
N LEU A 22 -13.56 3.83 6.20
CA LEU A 22 -14.75 3.08 6.61
C LEU A 22 -15.98 4.01 6.78
N GLU A 23 -15.77 5.22 7.32
CA GLU A 23 -16.83 6.24 7.39
C GLU A 23 -17.19 6.78 6.01
N GLN A 24 -16.22 7.25 5.24
CA GLN A 24 -16.43 7.88 3.93
C GLN A 24 -17.14 6.97 2.94
N ARG A 25 -16.84 5.67 2.99
CA ARG A 25 -17.44 4.66 2.12
C ARG A 25 -18.70 4.03 2.69
N ALA A 26 -19.15 4.50 3.86
CA ALA A 26 -20.30 3.96 4.57
C ALA A 26 -20.23 2.42 4.69
N PHE A 27 -19.03 1.88 4.94
CA PHE A 27 -18.86 0.44 5.14
C PHE A 27 -19.81 -0.02 6.27
N PRO A 28 -20.51 -1.16 6.13
CA PRO A 28 -21.55 -1.56 7.07
C PRO A 28 -21.00 -2.07 8.40
N VAL A 29 -20.45 -1.18 9.20
CA VAL A 29 -19.96 -1.44 10.56
C VAL A 29 -21.12 -1.32 11.56
N ASP A 30 -21.38 -2.41 12.28
CA ASP A 30 -22.30 -2.43 13.43
C ASP A 30 -21.59 -1.94 14.71
N ARG A 31 -20.41 -2.47 14.96
CA ARG A 31 -19.55 -2.08 16.07
C ARG A 31 -18.10 -2.02 15.62
N LEU A 32 -17.38 -0.98 16.05
CA LEU A 32 -15.95 -0.83 15.82
C LEU A 32 -15.16 -0.92 17.13
N VAL A 33 -14.06 -1.69 17.10
CA VAL A 33 -13.11 -1.80 18.22
C VAL A 33 -11.74 -1.33 17.74
N PRO A 34 -11.26 -0.16 18.18
CA PRO A 34 -9.91 0.27 17.88
C PRO A 34 -8.91 -0.43 18.79
N LEU A 35 -7.86 -0.99 18.20
CA LEU A 35 -6.81 -1.73 18.90
C LEU A 35 -5.44 -1.11 18.59
N ALA A 36 -4.56 -1.07 19.60
CA ALA A 36 -3.17 -0.65 19.43
C ALA A 36 -2.27 -1.34 20.47
N SER A 37 -1.00 -0.94 20.55
CA SER A 37 -0.09 -1.41 21.61
C SER A 37 -0.54 -0.95 22.99
N ALA A 38 -0.09 -1.64 24.05
CA ALA A 38 -0.35 -1.27 25.44
C ALA A 38 -0.02 0.20 25.75
N ALA A 39 1.01 0.78 25.12
CA ALA A 39 1.39 2.19 25.27
C ALA A 39 0.33 3.18 24.71
N SER A 40 -0.56 2.71 23.86
CA SER A 40 -1.65 3.50 23.28
C SER A 40 -3.03 3.12 23.82
N ALA A 41 -3.12 2.06 24.62
CA ALA A 41 -4.37 1.65 25.28
C ALA A 41 -4.89 2.76 26.20
N GLY A 42 -6.22 2.92 26.28
CA GLY A 42 -6.87 4.01 26.99
C GLY A 42 -6.96 5.35 26.24
N ARG A 43 -6.23 5.51 25.12
CA ARG A 43 -6.42 6.66 24.23
C ARG A 43 -7.77 6.59 23.55
N GLN A 44 -8.24 7.73 23.03
CA GLN A 44 -9.47 7.77 22.23
C GLN A 44 -9.18 8.05 20.77
N VAL A 45 -9.97 7.43 19.89
CA VAL A 45 -10.03 7.71 18.46
C VAL A 45 -11.48 8.03 18.08
N ALA A 46 -11.68 8.92 17.12
CA ALA A 46 -13.00 9.28 16.63
C ALA A 46 -13.46 8.30 15.54
N PHE A 47 -14.71 7.88 15.57
CA PHE A 47 -15.38 7.15 14.52
C PHE A 47 -16.89 7.47 14.52
N ARG A 48 -17.44 7.94 13.38
CA ARG A 48 -18.84 8.36 13.22
C ARG A 48 -19.31 9.34 14.28
N GLY A 49 -18.44 10.27 14.69
CA GLY A 49 -18.75 11.28 15.71
C GLY A 49 -18.64 10.79 17.15
N GLU A 50 -18.37 9.52 17.38
CA GLU A 50 -18.16 8.94 18.71
C GLU A 50 -16.66 8.84 19.04
N ALA A 51 -16.33 9.00 20.32
CA ALA A 51 -14.99 8.77 20.85
C ALA A 51 -14.90 7.34 21.37
N LEU A 52 -14.10 6.50 20.70
CA LEU A 52 -13.91 5.09 21.02
C LEU A 52 -12.59 4.89 21.76
N GLU A 53 -12.63 4.17 22.89
CA GLU A 53 -11.44 3.82 23.64
C GLU A 53 -10.62 2.74 22.95
N VAL A 54 -9.33 3.01 22.77
CA VAL A 54 -8.35 2.07 22.20
C VAL A 54 -8.02 0.99 23.21
N ARG A 55 -8.13 -0.28 22.81
CA ARG A 55 -7.80 -1.44 23.63
C ARG A 55 -6.44 -2.03 23.26
N ASP A 56 -5.86 -2.78 24.19
CA ASP A 56 -4.59 -3.46 23.96
C ASP A 56 -4.76 -4.65 23.00
N LEU A 57 -4.11 -4.57 21.84
CA LEU A 57 -4.13 -5.59 20.79
C LEU A 57 -3.53 -6.93 21.25
N ALA A 58 -2.51 -6.87 22.12
CA ALA A 58 -1.79 -8.08 22.55
C ALA A 58 -2.67 -9.03 23.35
N THR A 59 -3.54 -8.49 24.20
CA THR A 59 -4.41 -9.24 25.12
C THR A 59 -5.86 -9.33 24.66
N PHE A 60 -6.22 -8.69 23.54
CA PHE A 60 -7.60 -8.61 23.08
C PHE A 60 -8.15 -9.98 22.66
N ASP A 61 -9.35 -10.30 23.15
CA ASP A 61 -10.10 -11.46 22.69
C ASP A 61 -10.87 -11.12 21.41
N PHE A 62 -10.57 -11.85 20.34
CA PHE A 62 -11.20 -11.68 19.03
C PHE A 62 -12.55 -12.41 18.89
N GLY A 63 -13.03 -13.07 19.93
CA GLY A 63 -14.35 -13.69 19.93
C GLY A 63 -15.42 -12.66 19.56
N GLY A 64 -16.22 -12.98 18.54
CA GLY A 64 -17.28 -12.10 18.06
C GLY A 64 -16.89 -10.98 17.09
N ILE A 65 -15.63 -10.88 16.68
CA ILE A 65 -15.19 -9.98 15.60
C ILE A 65 -15.30 -10.70 14.25
N ASP A 66 -15.91 -10.05 13.27
CA ASP A 66 -16.04 -10.58 11.91
C ASP A 66 -14.82 -10.23 11.03
N LEU A 67 -14.37 -8.98 11.11
CA LEU A 67 -13.26 -8.42 10.34
C LEU A 67 -12.22 -7.77 11.24
N LEU A 68 -10.96 -8.12 11.03
CA LEU A 68 -9.82 -7.41 11.61
C LEU A 68 -9.00 -6.76 10.49
N PHE A 69 -8.96 -5.44 10.46
CA PHE A 69 -7.97 -4.71 9.68
C PHE A 69 -6.70 -4.55 10.51
N LEU A 70 -5.56 -5.08 10.06
CA LEU A 70 -4.32 -5.11 10.83
C LEU A 70 -3.23 -4.30 10.15
N SER A 71 -2.66 -3.33 10.90
CA SER A 71 -1.57 -2.46 10.43
C SER A 71 -0.56 -2.22 11.56
N THR A 72 0.19 -3.29 11.93
CA THR A 72 1.06 -3.29 13.13
C THR A 72 2.49 -3.75 12.86
N GLY A 73 2.86 -3.92 11.58
CA GLY A 73 4.16 -4.46 11.17
C GLY A 73 4.22 -6.00 11.20
N GLY A 74 5.19 -6.55 10.46
CA GLY A 74 5.24 -7.98 10.16
C GLY A 74 5.37 -8.90 11.38
N GLU A 75 6.20 -8.56 12.34
CA GLU A 75 6.42 -9.42 13.51
C GLU A 75 5.15 -9.54 14.38
N ASN A 76 4.45 -8.43 14.60
CA ASN A 76 3.16 -8.47 15.29
C ASN A 76 2.10 -9.22 14.47
N ALA A 77 2.07 -9.02 13.15
CA ALA A 77 1.11 -9.69 12.28
C ALA A 77 1.25 -11.21 12.30
N LYS A 78 2.47 -11.75 12.33
CA LYS A 78 2.73 -13.21 12.45
C LYS A 78 2.11 -13.83 13.70
N VAL A 79 1.96 -13.07 14.78
CA VAL A 79 1.35 -13.52 16.03
C VAL A 79 -0.16 -13.26 16.07
N ILE A 80 -0.57 -12.05 15.70
CA ILE A 80 -1.95 -11.59 15.84
C ILE A 80 -2.88 -12.17 14.78
N ALA A 81 -2.46 -12.21 13.51
CA ALA A 81 -3.34 -12.64 12.44
C ALA A 81 -3.78 -14.10 12.57
N PRO A 82 -2.89 -15.08 12.86
CA PRO A 82 -3.33 -16.46 13.10
C PRO A 82 -4.26 -16.61 14.32
N ARG A 83 -4.00 -15.85 15.40
CA ARG A 83 -4.85 -15.85 16.60
C ARG A 83 -6.25 -15.34 16.30
N ALA A 84 -6.37 -14.24 15.57
CA ALA A 84 -7.65 -13.68 15.16
C ALA A 84 -8.39 -14.60 14.17
N ALA A 85 -7.69 -15.17 13.22
CA ALA A 85 -8.25 -16.12 12.26
C ALA A 85 -8.78 -17.39 12.96
N ALA A 86 -8.08 -17.91 13.96
CA ALA A 86 -8.53 -19.05 14.77
C ALA A 86 -9.79 -18.73 15.59
N ALA A 87 -9.98 -17.47 15.99
CA ALA A 87 -11.22 -16.99 16.63
C ALA A 87 -12.38 -16.77 15.63
N GLY A 88 -12.16 -17.01 14.32
CA GLY A 88 -13.18 -16.90 13.29
C GLY A 88 -13.18 -15.57 12.51
N CYS A 89 -12.27 -14.63 12.85
CA CYS A 89 -12.15 -13.38 12.11
C CYS A 89 -11.61 -13.60 10.69
N VAL A 90 -12.02 -12.76 9.75
CA VAL A 90 -11.25 -12.52 8.53
C VAL A 90 -10.26 -11.41 8.81
N VAL A 91 -8.99 -11.66 8.59
CA VAL A 91 -7.91 -10.70 8.83
C VAL A 91 -7.43 -10.10 7.53
N ILE A 92 -7.47 -8.78 7.40
CA ILE A 92 -6.91 -8.05 6.27
C ILE A 92 -5.64 -7.34 6.77
N ASP A 93 -4.47 -7.88 6.38
CA ASP A 93 -3.17 -7.52 6.95
C ASP A 93 -2.35 -6.64 6.01
N ASN A 94 -2.01 -5.43 6.44
CA ASN A 94 -1.17 -4.49 5.68
C ASN A 94 0.33 -4.78 5.79
N SER A 95 0.75 -5.75 6.60
CA SER A 95 2.15 -6.12 6.68
C SER A 95 2.61 -6.98 5.50
N SER A 96 3.91 -7.20 5.41
CA SER A 96 4.48 -8.11 4.40
C SER A 96 4.55 -9.57 4.87
N ALA A 97 4.00 -9.89 6.04
CA ALA A 97 4.22 -11.19 6.70
C ALA A 97 3.74 -12.39 5.88
N PHE A 98 2.60 -12.25 5.19
CA PHE A 98 1.93 -13.36 4.51
C PHE A 98 1.83 -13.19 3.00
N ARG A 99 2.37 -12.09 2.42
CA ARG A 99 2.17 -11.76 1.00
C ARG A 99 2.65 -12.81 0.03
N MET A 100 3.66 -13.59 0.41
CA MET A 100 4.25 -14.62 -0.46
C MET A 100 3.88 -16.04 -0.05
N ASP A 101 3.03 -16.21 0.95
CA ASP A 101 2.51 -17.53 1.33
C ASP A 101 1.61 -18.05 0.18
N PRO A 102 1.83 -19.28 -0.28
CA PRO A 102 1.11 -19.80 -1.46
C PRO A 102 -0.38 -20.07 -1.19
N ASP A 103 -0.76 -20.23 0.07
CA ASP A 103 -2.09 -20.58 0.53
C ASP A 103 -2.95 -19.38 0.97
N VAL A 104 -2.48 -18.16 0.72
CA VAL A 104 -3.27 -16.92 0.92
C VAL A 104 -3.32 -16.11 -0.38
N PRO A 105 -4.47 -15.54 -0.77
CA PRO A 105 -4.54 -14.70 -1.97
C PRO A 105 -3.94 -13.31 -1.71
N LEU A 106 -3.17 -12.80 -2.67
CA LEU A 106 -2.66 -11.43 -2.66
C LEU A 106 -3.45 -10.60 -3.68
N VAL A 107 -4.34 -9.72 -3.18
CA VAL A 107 -5.37 -9.09 -4.03
C VAL A 107 -5.27 -7.58 -4.09
N VAL A 108 -5.35 -7.08 -5.31
CA VAL A 108 -5.67 -5.68 -5.63
C VAL A 108 -7.02 -5.68 -6.36
N PRO A 109 -8.08 -5.15 -5.76
CA PRO A 109 -9.45 -5.32 -6.25
C PRO A 109 -9.70 -4.89 -7.70
N GLU A 110 -8.96 -3.92 -8.22
CA GLU A 110 -9.04 -3.48 -9.61
C GLU A 110 -8.29 -4.41 -10.60
N VAL A 111 -7.50 -5.36 -10.09
CA VAL A 111 -6.60 -6.19 -10.91
C VAL A 111 -7.01 -7.66 -10.92
N ASN A 112 -7.09 -8.27 -9.75
CA ASN A 112 -7.32 -9.71 -9.57
C ASN A 112 -8.37 -10.04 -8.49
N PRO A 113 -9.57 -9.40 -8.53
CA PRO A 113 -10.58 -9.62 -7.48
C PRO A 113 -11.07 -11.08 -7.39
N GLN A 114 -10.96 -11.86 -8.47
CA GLN A 114 -11.33 -13.28 -8.51
C GLN A 114 -10.48 -14.15 -7.56
N ASP A 115 -9.25 -13.74 -7.25
CA ASP A 115 -8.38 -14.51 -6.37
C ASP A 115 -8.90 -14.54 -4.93
N LEU A 116 -9.82 -13.62 -4.58
CA LEU A 116 -10.54 -13.66 -3.31
C LEU A 116 -11.38 -14.93 -3.12
N ASP A 117 -11.72 -15.67 -4.16
CA ASP A 117 -12.49 -16.91 -4.04
C ASP A 117 -11.72 -17.98 -3.21
N GLN A 118 -10.40 -17.83 -3.06
CA GLN A 118 -9.52 -18.71 -2.28
C GLN A 118 -9.32 -18.28 -0.81
N TRP A 119 -10.02 -17.25 -0.33
CA TRP A 119 -9.77 -16.60 0.96
C TRP A 119 -10.03 -17.49 2.20
N SER A 120 -10.89 -18.51 2.07
CA SER A 120 -11.45 -19.22 3.23
C SER A 120 -10.47 -20.13 3.96
N GLY A 121 -9.36 -20.54 3.34
CA GLY A 121 -8.42 -21.48 3.90
C GLY A 121 -7.78 -20.98 5.20
N ARG A 122 -7.08 -19.86 5.16
CA ARG A 122 -6.40 -19.27 6.33
C ARG A 122 -7.12 -18.08 6.96
N ARG A 123 -8.13 -17.55 6.32
CA ARG A 123 -8.83 -16.31 6.72
C ARG A 123 -7.91 -15.10 6.88
N ILE A 124 -6.74 -15.12 6.24
CA ILE A 124 -5.76 -14.03 6.24
C ILE A 124 -5.62 -13.54 4.79
N LEU A 125 -5.80 -12.23 4.60
CA LEU A 125 -5.74 -11.54 3.32
C LEU A 125 -4.70 -10.42 3.41
N PRO A 126 -3.48 -10.65 2.91
CA PRO A 126 -2.48 -9.61 2.90
C PRO A 126 -2.80 -8.52 1.88
N VAL A 127 -2.58 -7.28 2.26
CA VAL A 127 -2.57 -6.12 1.37
C VAL A 127 -1.19 -6.02 0.73
N ALA A 128 -1.12 -5.83 -0.58
CA ALA A 128 0.12 -5.72 -1.31
C ALA A 128 0.96 -4.49 -0.90
N ASN A 129 2.21 -4.45 -1.31
CA ASN A 129 3.10 -3.31 -1.10
C ASN A 129 2.51 -2.05 -1.75
N CYS A 130 2.68 -0.89 -1.09
CA CYS A 130 2.07 0.37 -1.51
C CYS A 130 2.49 0.81 -2.92
N SER A 131 3.78 0.65 -3.26
CA SER A 131 4.26 0.94 -4.61
C SER A 131 3.76 -0.11 -5.61
N THR A 132 3.72 -1.39 -5.24
CA THR A 132 3.17 -2.44 -6.10
C THR A 132 1.70 -2.19 -6.46
N ILE A 133 0.86 -1.78 -5.50
CA ILE A 133 -0.57 -1.55 -5.76
C ILE A 133 -0.76 -0.53 -6.89
N GLN A 134 -0.14 0.64 -6.79
CA GLN A 134 -0.31 1.68 -7.80
C GLN A 134 0.25 1.26 -9.16
N LEU A 135 1.36 0.54 -9.16
CA LEU A 135 1.99 0.01 -10.36
C LEU A 135 1.04 -0.95 -11.10
N VAL A 136 0.55 -2.00 -10.42
CA VAL A 136 -0.26 -3.03 -11.07
C VAL A 136 -1.64 -2.53 -11.51
N VAL A 137 -2.23 -1.55 -10.81
CA VAL A 137 -3.48 -0.90 -11.23
C VAL A 137 -3.31 -0.19 -12.57
N ALA A 138 -2.18 0.50 -12.78
CA ALA A 138 -1.90 1.14 -14.06
C ALA A 138 -1.45 0.15 -15.14
N LEU A 139 -0.78 -0.95 -14.78
CA LEU A 139 -0.28 -1.94 -15.74
C LEU A 139 -1.35 -2.89 -16.25
N LYS A 140 -2.36 -3.23 -15.42
CA LYS A 140 -3.38 -4.23 -15.78
C LYS A 140 -4.09 -3.91 -17.09
N PRO A 141 -4.65 -2.71 -17.30
CA PRO A 141 -5.32 -2.39 -18.58
C PRO A 141 -4.37 -2.46 -19.78
N LEU A 142 -3.10 -2.09 -19.63
CA LEU A 142 -2.10 -2.17 -20.69
C LEU A 142 -1.79 -3.64 -21.02
N HIS A 143 -1.67 -4.50 -20.00
CA HIS A 143 -1.48 -5.94 -20.17
C HIS A 143 -2.64 -6.56 -20.93
N ASP A 144 -3.88 -6.29 -20.54
CA ASP A 144 -5.07 -6.85 -21.16
C ASP A 144 -5.17 -6.47 -22.65
N ALA A 145 -4.82 -5.23 -22.96
CA ALA A 145 -4.89 -4.71 -24.32
C ALA A 145 -3.74 -5.19 -25.21
N ALA A 146 -2.50 -5.24 -24.70
CA ALA A 146 -1.33 -5.40 -25.56
C ALA A 146 -0.28 -6.42 -25.06
N GLY A 147 -0.47 -7.02 -23.89
CA GLY A 147 0.50 -7.91 -23.25
C GLY A 147 1.73 -7.15 -22.70
N LEU A 148 2.15 -7.46 -21.48
CA LEU A 148 3.39 -6.93 -20.92
C LEU A 148 4.54 -7.87 -21.25
N ARG A 149 5.62 -7.33 -21.78
CA ARG A 149 6.85 -8.04 -22.09
C ARG A 149 7.95 -7.77 -21.04
N ARG A 150 8.05 -6.51 -20.58
CA ARG A 150 9.03 -6.08 -19.57
C ARG A 150 8.59 -4.80 -18.88
N VAL A 151 8.92 -4.66 -17.60
CA VAL A 151 8.67 -3.46 -16.81
C VAL A 151 9.97 -3.01 -16.14
N VAL A 152 10.28 -1.73 -16.24
CA VAL A 152 11.33 -1.07 -15.46
C VAL A 152 10.72 0.09 -14.71
N VAL A 153 10.95 0.15 -13.41
CA VAL A 153 10.35 1.17 -12.55
C VAL A 153 11.38 1.79 -11.62
N SER A 154 11.38 3.11 -11.55
CA SER A 154 12.07 3.86 -10.50
C SER A 154 11.01 4.55 -9.64
N THR A 155 11.04 4.28 -8.33
CA THR A 155 10.08 4.88 -7.40
C THR A 155 10.64 6.13 -6.73
N TYR A 156 9.75 7.04 -6.37
CA TYR A 156 9.99 8.23 -5.56
C TYR A 156 9.03 8.15 -4.36
N GLN A 157 9.47 7.43 -3.30
CA GLN A 157 8.59 7.07 -2.18
C GLN A 157 8.64 8.10 -1.06
N SER A 158 7.49 8.54 -0.61
CA SER A 158 7.31 9.49 0.49
C SER A 158 7.71 8.92 1.84
N ALA A 159 8.01 9.81 2.80
CA ALA A 159 8.38 9.45 4.16
C ALA A 159 7.28 8.66 4.90
N ALA A 160 5.99 8.90 4.60
CA ALA A 160 4.87 8.20 5.24
C ALA A 160 4.92 6.68 5.07
N GLY A 161 5.48 6.18 3.97
CA GLY A 161 5.70 4.74 3.74
C GLY A 161 6.65 4.09 4.74
N GLY A 162 7.57 4.85 5.33
CA GLY A 162 8.45 4.41 6.41
C GLY A 162 7.85 4.55 7.82
N GLY A 163 6.57 4.95 7.91
CA GLY A 163 5.84 5.14 9.15
C GLY A 163 6.20 6.44 9.89
N ARG A 164 5.65 6.58 11.11
CA ARG A 164 5.76 7.80 11.90
C ARG A 164 7.21 8.21 12.16
N ARG A 165 8.09 7.27 12.45
CA ARG A 165 9.51 7.54 12.71
C ARG A 165 10.19 8.27 11.54
N VAL A 166 9.93 7.88 10.31
CA VAL A 166 10.55 8.51 9.13
C VAL A 166 9.94 9.88 8.84
N LEU A 167 8.63 10.05 9.08
CA LEU A 167 7.96 11.36 9.00
C LEU A 167 8.53 12.35 10.02
N ASP A 168 8.61 11.96 11.29
CA ASP A 168 9.13 12.82 12.36
C ASP A 168 10.60 13.19 12.10
N ARG A 169 11.38 12.24 11.55
CA ARG A 169 12.76 12.50 11.13
C ARG A 169 12.83 13.51 9.97
N LEU A 170 11.97 13.38 8.95
CA LEU A 170 11.92 14.35 7.85
C LEU A 170 11.56 15.74 8.39
N MET A 171 10.56 15.85 9.27
CA MET A 171 10.17 17.11 9.87
C MET A 171 11.28 17.75 10.68
N SER A 172 11.95 17.00 11.54
CA SER A 172 13.06 17.51 12.36
C SER A 172 14.28 17.92 11.53
N GLN A 173 14.53 17.26 10.42
CA GLN A 173 15.62 17.59 9.49
C GLN A 173 15.27 18.77 8.55
N ALA A 174 13.99 19.09 8.37
CA ALA A 174 13.51 20.19 7.54
C ALA A 174 13.33 21.51 8.32
N ASP A 175 13.48 21.51 9.64
CA ASP A 175 13.47 22.73 10.46
C ASP A 175 14.58 23.69 9.97
N PRO A 176 14.35 25.02 9.92
CA PRO A 176 15.18 25.96 9.18
C PRO A 176 16.63 25.96 9.67
N VAL A 177 17.36 25.05 9.12
CA VAL A 177 18.81 25.03 9.17
C VAL A 177 19.27 26.04 8.12
N ASP A 178 20.24 26.85 8.47
CA ASP A 178 21.03 27.59 7.51
C ASP A 178 21.27 26.68 6.26
N LEU A 179 20.64 27.02 5.13
CA LEU A 179 20.67 26.25 3.87
C LEU A 179 22.09 26.13 3.27
N ASN A 180 23.09 26.13 4.15
CA ASN A 180 24.48 25.93 3.79
C ASN A 180 24.72 24.44 3.48
N MET A 181 24.88 24.13 2.18
CA MET A 181 25.13 22.77 1.69
C MET A 181 26.35 22.10 2.34
N ARG A 182 27.34 22.88 2.81
CA ARG A 182 28.50 22.32 3.52
C ARG A 182 28.13 21.86 4.93
N ALA A 183 27.27 22.63 5.61
CA ALA A 183 26.76 22.26 6.93
C ALA A 183 25.85 21.01 6.85
N LEU A 184 24.96 20.94 5.86
CA LEU A 184 24.12 19.76 5.61
C LEU A 184 24.96 18.51 5.32
N ARG A 185 26.02 18.64 4.51
CA ARG A 185 26.93 17.54 4.23
C ARG A 185 27.70 17.09 5.48
N ALA A 186 28.21 18.01 6.27
CA ALA A 186 28.93 17.72 7.49
C ALA A 186 28.04 17.02 8.54
N GLU A 187 26.77 17.46 8.66
CA GLU A 187 25.78 16.82 9.53
C GLU A 187 25.42 15.41 9.05
N ALA A 188 25.20 15.23 7.75
CA ALA A 188 24.98 13.92 7.16
C ALA A 188 26.14 12.96 7.42
N GLN A 189 27.37 13.45 7.34
CA GLN A 189 28.56 12.65 7.59
C GLN A 189 28.70 12.28 9.06
N ARG A 190 28.50 13.22 9.99
CA ARG A 190 28.47 12.93 11.44
C ARG A 190 27.41 11.88 11.79
N THR A 191 26.22 11.98 11.20
CA THR A 191 25.15 11.02 11.41
C THR A 191 25.55 9.62 11.00
N LEU A 192 26.19 9.47 9.84
CA LEU A 192 26.68 8.17 9.35
C LEU A 192 27.81 7.61 10.22
N GLU A 193 28.77 8.45 10.63
CA GLU A 193 29.88 8.05 11.52
C GLU A 193 29.37 7.58 12.90
N ALA A 194 28.25 8.13 13.36
CA ALA A 194 27.54 7.69 14.56
C ALA A 194 26.66 6.45 14.36
N GLY A 195 26.73 5.79 13.20
CA GLY A 195 25.92 4.60 12.87
C GLY A 195 24.46 4.90 12.52
N GLY A 196 24.12 6.16 12.24
CA GLY A 196 22.79 6.57 11.80
C GLY A 196 22.57 6.38 10.29
N GLU A 197 21.33 6.62 9.86
CA GLU A 197 20.94 6.54 8.45
C GLU A 197 21.15 7.88 7.74
N LYS A 198 21.36 7.85 6.42
CA LYS A 198 21.42 9.06 5.60
C LYS A 198 20.18 9.93 5.79
N PRO A 199 20.30 11.27 5.86
CA PRO A 199 19.16 12.18 6.02
C PRO A 199 18.22 12.06 4.82
N VAL A 200 16.93 12.22 5.07
CA VAL A 200 15.88 12.23 4.03
C VAL A 200 15.65 13.65 3.54
N ALA A 201 15.62 14.65 4.42
CA ALA A 201 15.43 16.04 4.05
C ALA A 201 16.53 16.49 3.07
N PHE A 202 16.10 17.20 2.02
CA PHE A 202 16.96 17.73 0.95
C PHE A 202 17.86 16.66 0.27
N ASN A 203 17.41 15.40 0.28
CA ASN A 203 18.19 14.27 -0.22
C ASN A 203 17.33 13.29 -1.01
N VAL A 204 17.99 12.43 -1.79
CA VAL A 204 17.41 11.31 -2.53
C VAL A 204 18.17 10.06 -2.09
N VAL A 205 17.47 9.12 -1.42
CA VAL A 205 18.09 7.95 -0.79
C VAL A 205 17.66 6.67 -1.52
N PRO A 206 18.51 6.08 -2.38
CA PRO A 206 18.19 4.86 -3.13
C PRO A 206 18.35 3.60 -2.24
N HIS A 207 17.64 3.58 -1.11
CA HIS A 207 17.68 2.50 -0.14
C HIS A 207 16.41 2.51 0.69
N ILE A 208 15.56 1.51 0.47
CA ILE A 208 14.34 1.28 1.25
C ILE A 208 14.30 -0.19 1.66
N ASP A 209 14.13 -0.45 2.97
CA ASP A 209 14.20 -1.78 3.58
C ASP A 209 15.65 -2.32 3.57
N VAL A 210 15.87 -3.59 3.89
CA VAL A 210 17.20 -4.23 3.99
C VAL A 210 17.73 -4.63 2.62
N PHE A 211 19.06 -4.66 2.48
CA PHE A 211 19.71 -5.24 1.31
C PHE A 211 19.62 -6.77 1.32
N LEU A 212 19.41 -7.35 0.16
CA LEU A 212 19.51 -8.79 -0.12
C LEU A 212 20.91 -9.12 -0.64
N GLU A 213 21.26 -10.41 -0.69
CA GLU A 213 22.58 -10.89 -1.11
C GLU A 213 22.95 -10.51 -2.54
N ASP A 214 21.96 -10.34 -3.41
CA ASP A 214 22.15 -9.96 -4.82
C ASP A 214 22.25 -8.43 -5.06
N GLY A 215 22.27 -7.65 -3.98
CA GLY A 215 22.40 -6.20 -4.01
C GLY A 215 21.09 -5.44 -4.19
N ARG A 216 19.96 -6.13 -4.44
CA ARG A 216 18.64 -5.50 -4.39
C ARG A 216 18.24 -5.19 -2.95
N THR A 217 17.34 -4.24 -2.77
CA THR A 217 16.65 -4.08 -1.49
C THR A 217 15.43 -5.01 -1.43
N LYS A 218 14.99 -5.33 -0.22
CA LYS A 218 13.75 -6.09 -0.02
C LYS A 218 12.53 -5.37 -0.61
N GLU A 219 12.52 -4.04 -0.63
CA GLU A 219 11.46 -3.26 -1.26
C GLU A 219 11.40 -3.49 -2.77
N GLU A 220 12.54 -3.50 -3.46
CA GLU A 220 12.65 -3.80 -4.88
C GLU A 220 12.19 -5.21 -5.20
N TRP A 221 12.62 -6.19 -4.40
CA TRP A 221 12.16 -7.57 -4.52
C TRP A 221 10.64 -7.72 -4.36
N LYS A 222 10.03 -6.99 -3.38
CA LYS A 222 8.56 -6.98 -3.22
C LYS A 222 7.87 -6.51 -4.49
N MET A 223 8.32 -5.41 -5.08
CA MET A 223 7.72 -4.90 -6.31
C MET A 223 7.77 -5.92 -7.45
N GLU A 224 8.90 -6.61 -7.60
CA GLU A 224 9.06 -7.65 -8.62
C GLU A 224 8.17 -8.86 -8.35
N ALA A 225 8.26 -9.45 -7.16
CA ALA A 225 7.57 -10.68 -6.80
C ALA A 225 6.05 -10.49 -6.69
N GLU A 226 5.62 -9.41 -6.04
CA GLU A 226 4.19 -9.12 -5.85
C GLU A 226 3.51 -8.73 -7.18
N SER A 227 4.18 -7.95 -8.05
CA SER A 227 3.63 -7.60 -9.37
C SER A 227 3.39 -8.84 -10.23
N ARG A 228 4.35 -9.77 -10.27
CA ARG A 228 4.20 -11.05 -10.99
C ARG A 228 3.01 -11.84 -10.46
N ARG A 229 2.89 -11.93 -9.14
CA ARG A 229 1.83 -12.67 -8.48
C ARG A 229 0.45 -12.08 -8.76
N ILE A 230 0.28 -10.78 -8.56
CA ILE A 230 -1.01 -10.09 -8.71
C ILE A 230 -1.47 -10.06 -10.18
N LEU A 231 -0.54 -9.88 -11.12
CA LEU A 231 -0.86 -9.90 -12.55
C LEU A 231 -1.03 -11.31 -13.12
N GLY A 232 -0.67 -12.37 -12.38
CA GLY A 232 -0.69 -13.74 -12.87
C GLY A 232 0.39 -14.02 -13.94
N LEU A 233 1.51 -13.29 -13.89
CA LEU A 233 2.59 -13.33 -14.87
C LEU A 233 3.91 -13.74 -14.19
N PRO A 234 4.12 -15.02 -13.85
CA PRO A 234 5.27 -15.47 -13.05
C PRO A 234 6.62 -15.16 -13.70
N ASP A 235 6.69 -15.13 -15.02
CA ASP A 235 7.92 -14.92 -15.77
C ASP A 235 8.12 -13.47 -16.26
N LEU A 236 7.24 -12.53 -15.88
CA LEU A 236 7.36 -11.15 -16.31
C LEU A 236 8.68 -10.54 -15.80
N PRO A 237 9.57 -10.06 -16.67
CA PRO A 237 10.76 -9.34 -16.27
C PRO A 237 10.36 -7.98 -15.67
N VAL A 238 10.57 -7.83 -14.37
CA VAL A 238 10.38 -6.56 -13.65
C VAL A 238 11.69 -6.17 -13.00
N ALA A 239 12.14 -4.94 -13.21
CA ALA A 239 13.30 -4.37 -12.56
C ALA A 239 12.88 -3.08 -11.82
N ALA A 240 13.14 -3.02 -10.52
CA ALA A 240 12.78 -1.89 -9.68
C ALA A 240 14.01 -1.22 -9.07
N THR A 241 13.97 0.10 -8.94
CA THR A 241 14.87 0.89 -8.09
C THR A 241 14.03 1.73 -7.15
N CYS A 242 14.12 1.43 -5.84
CA CYS A 242 13.28 2.07 -4.84
C CYS A 242 14.00 3.19 -4.11
N VAL A 243 13.45 4.41 -4.21
CA VAL A 243 14.11 5.63 -3.72
C VAL A 243 13.21 6.35 -2.71
N ARG A 244 13.77 6.68 -1.53
CA ARG A 244 13.12 7.56 -0.56
C ARG A 244 13.41 9.02 -0.91
N VAL A 245 12.35 9.84 -0.96
CA VAL A 245 12.42 11.27 -1.26
C VAL A 245 11.80 12.10 -0.13
N PRO A 246 12.15 13.40 0.01
CA PRO A 246 11.65 14.27 1.05
C PRO A 246 10.22 14.78 0.78
N VAL A 247 9.32 13.85 0.56
CA VAL A 247 7.88 14.08 0.37
C VAL A 247 7.13 13.44 1.53
N PHE A 248 6.14 14.12 2.08
CA PHE A 248 5.41 13.62 3.25
C PHE A 248 4.52 12.42 2.92
N VAL A 249 3.64 12.57 1.93
CA VAL A 249 2.64 11.57 1.52
C VAL A 249 2.59 11.52 -0.01
N GLY A 250 2.24 10.37 -0.56
CA GLY A 250 2.15 10.11 -2.00
C GLY A 250 3.45 9.54 -2.57
N HIS A 251 3.35 8.35 -3.18
CA HIS A 251 4.43 7.74 -3.95
C HIS A 251 4.28 8.09 -5.41
N ALA A 252 5.40 8.41 -6.06
CA ALA A 252 5.45 8.56 -7.50
C ALA A 252 6.38 7.51 -8.12
N GLU A 253 6.12 7.16 -9.38
CA GLU A 253 6.88 6.16 -10.11
C GLU A 253 7.12 6.60 -11.56
N ALA A 254 8.37 6.56 -11.99
CA ALA A 254 8.72 6.62 -13.40
C ALA A 254 8.76 5.19 -13.93
N VAL A 255 7.81 4.86 -14.80
CA VAL A 255 7.62 3.50 -15.31
C VAL A 255 7.88 3.46 -16.80
N PHE A 256 8.67 2.48 -17.19
CA PHE A 256 8.85 2.08 -18.57
C PHE A 256 8.24 0.69 -18.75
N VAL A 257 7.46 0.51 -19.82
CA VAL A 257 6.90 -0.78 -20.19
C VAL A 257 7.23 -1.11 -21.65
N GLU A 258 7.61 -2.34 -21.89
CA GLU A 258 7.68 -2.93 -23.23
C GLU A 258 6.49 -3.88 -23.39
N LEU A 259 5.73 -3.70 -24.46
CA LEU A 259 4.53 -4.46 -24.75
C LEU A 259 4.80 -5.52 -25.82
N GLU A 260 3.98 -6.56 -25.84
CA GLU A 260 4.05 -7.61 -26.87
C GLU A 260 3.46 -7.13 -28.20
N ARG A 261 2.41 -6.34 -28.14
CA ARG A 261 1.70 -5.81 -29.31
C ARG A 261 1.72 -4.27 -29.32
N PRO A 262 1.63 -3.65 -30.51
CA PRO A 262 1.61 -2.20 -30.62
C PRO A 262 0.43 -1.59 -29.84
N LEU A 263 0.72 -0.59 -29.03
CA LEU A 263 -0.25 0.31 -28.37
C LEU A 263 0.35 1.72 -28.31
N GLY A 264 -0.16 2.61 -29.13
CA GLY A 264 0.33 3.99 -29.16
C GLY A 264 -0.08 4.79 -27.90
N ALA A 265 0.66 5.83 -27.58
CA ALA A 265 0.42 6.66 -26.38
C ALA A 265 -1.00 7.25 -26.31
N ARG A 266 -1.59 7.59 -27.47
CA ARG A 266 -2.97 8.10 -27.56
C ARG A 266 -3.99 7.05 -27.12
N ASP A 267 -3.81 5.82 -27.56
CA ASP A 267 -4.74 4.73 -27.26
C ASP A 267 -4.54 4.23 -25.84
N ALA A 268 -3.29 4.16 -25.36
CA ALA A 268 -2.98 3.91 -23.96
C ALA A 268 -3.62 4.94 -23.01
N ARG A 269 -3.60 6.23 -23.38
CA ARG A 269 -4.24 7.30 -22.59
C ARG A 269 -5.75 7.09 -22.48
N ARG A 270 -6.44 6.75 -23.59
CA ARG A 270 -7.89 6.45 -23.57
C ARG A 270 -8.18 5.23 -22.70
N LEU A 271 -7.44 4.16 -22.92
CA LEU A 271 -7.60 2.91 -22.18
C LEU A 271 -7.46 3.13 -20.67
N LEU A 272 -6.45 3.88 -20.25
CA LEU A 272 -6.20 4.21 -18.84
C LEU A 272 -7.25 5.15 -18.26
N ALA A 273 -7.80 6.07 -19.04
CA ALA A 273 -8.86 6.97 -18.59
C ALA A 273 -10.17 6.24 -18.26
N ASP A 274 -10.43 5.13 -18.93
CA ASP A 274 -11.62 4.29 -18.71
C ASP A 274 -11.37 3.15 -17.70
N ALA A 275 -10.13 2.99 -17.21
CA ALA A 275 -9.77 1.90 -16.34
C ALA A 275 -10.22 2.11 -14.88
N PRO A 276 -10.70 1.06 -14.18
CA PRO A 276 -11.14 1.16 -12.80
C PRO A 276 -9.98 1.57 -11.88
N GLY A 277 -10.24 2.51 -10.97
CA GLY A 277 -9.26 3.00 -10.00
C GLY A 277 -8.18 3.90 -10.58
N VAL A 278 -8.19 4.20 -11.88
CA VAL A 278 -7.23 5.08 -12.55
C VAL A 278 -7.85 6.45 -12.84
N ARG A 279 -7.02 7.47 -12.76
CA ARG A 279 -7.33 8.83 -13.22
C ARG A 279 -6.17 9.37 -14.06
N VAL A 280 -6.47 9.81 -15.27
CA VAL A 280 -5.46 10.38 -16.16
C VAL A 280 -5.48 11.92 -16.06
N LEU A 281 -4.30 12.49 -15.76
CA LEU A 281 -4.01 13.92 -15.88
C LEU A 281 -2.75 14.06 -16.75
N ASP A 282 -2.92 14.21 -18.06
CA ASP A 282 -1.81 14.14 -19.02
C ASP A 282 -1.96 15.21 -20.11
N GLU A 283 -1.79 16.48 -19.72
CA GLU A 283 -1.81 17.62 -20.61
C GLU A 283 -0.38 18.11 -20.85
N HIS A 284 -0.06 18.45 -22.10
CA HIS A 284 1.27 18.92 -22.49
C HIS A 284 1.47 20.41 -22.20
N ARG A 285 1.26 20.79 -20.93
CA ARG A 285 1.46 22.16 -20.41
C ARG A 285 2.02 22.12 -18.99
N ALA A 286 2.48 23.24 -18.48
CA ALA A 286 2.88 23.39 -17.08
C ALA A 286 1.70 23.05 -16.15
N GLY A 287 1.94 22.17 -15.14
CA GLY A 287 0.91 21.69 -14.23
C GLY A 287 -0.06 20.65 -14.81
N GLY A 288 0.09 20.23 -16.06
CA GLY A 288 -0.76 19.23 -16.71
C GLY A 288 -0.40 17.77 -16.37
N TYR A 289 0.11 17.51 -15.20
CA TYR A 289 0.54 16.21 -14.69
C TYR A 289 0.32 16.12 -13.18
N ALA A 290 0.08 14.91 -12.68
CA ALA A 290 -0.12 14.68 -11.26
C ALA A 290 1.20 14.62 -10.49
N THR A 291 1.18 15.14 -9.27
CA THR A 291 2.26 15.09 -8.28
C THR A 291 1.78 14.39 -7.00
N PRO A 292 2.66 14.05 -6.06
CA PRO A 292 2.23 13.53 -4.75
C PRO A 292 1.23 14.42 -4.02
N LEU A 293 1.30 15.75 -4.18
CA LEU A 293 0.33 16.67 -3.56
C LEU A 293 -1.08 16.56 -4.18
N ASP A 294 -1.17 16.27 -5.47
CA ASP A 294 -2.46 16.07 -6.15
C ASP A 294 -3.11 14.73 -5.74
N ALA A 295 -2.29 13.73 -5.47
CA ALA A 295 -2.76 12.40 -5.08
C ALA A 295 -3.10 12.30 -3.59
N ALA A 296 -2.47 13.08 -2.72
CA ALA A 296 -2.67 13.03 -1.27
C ALA A 296 -4.15 13.22 -0.88
N GLY A 297 -4.69 12.28 -0.10
CA GLY A 297 -6.09 12.27 0.33
C GLY A 297 -7.08 11.82 -0.74
N THR A 298 -6.63 11.38 -1.93
CA THR A 298 -7.50 10.91 -3.02
C THR A 298 -7.42 9.39 -3.22
N ASP A 299 -8.47 8.80 -3.79
CA ASP A 299 -8.59 7.36 -4.00
C ASP A 299 -7.86 6.82 -5.24
N PRO A 300 -7.87 7.51 -6.40
CA PRO A 300 -7.38 6.96 -7.65
C PRO A 300 -5.86 6.89 -7.71
N VAL A 301 -5.38 5.98 -8.55
CA VAL A 301 -4.03 5.98 -9.10
C VAL A 301 -4.01 6.97 -10.26
N TRP A 302 -3.21 8.02 -10.13
CA TRP A 302 -3.06 9.04 -11.17
C TRP A 302 -1.99 8.62 -12.17
N VAL A 303 -2.31 8.76 -13.46
CA VAL A 303 -1.36 8.48 -14.54
C VAL A 303 -1.17 9.72 -15.40
N SER A 304 0.08 10.03 -15.66
CA SER A 304 0.52 11.22 -16.40
C SER A 304 1.70 10.88 -17.30
N ARG A 305 2.12 11.84 -18.13
CA ARG A 305 3.34 11.77 -18.94
C ARG A 305 3.40 10.51 -19.83
N ILE A 306 2.23 10.09 -20.33
CA ILE A 306 2.09 8.93 -21.21
C ILE A 306 2.68 9.30 -22.57
N ARG A 307 3.75 8.59 -22.95
CA ARG A 307 4.46 8.83 -24.20
C ARG A 307 5.13 7.55 -24.71
N GLU A 308 5.33 7.48 -26.01
CA GLU A 308 6.05 6.38 -26.64
C GLU A 308 7.54 6.42 -26.26
N ASP A 309 8.11 5.25 -26.00
CA ASP A 309 9.55 5.05 -25.98
C ASP A 309 10.01 4.69 -27.40
N ARG A 310 10.93 5.49 -27.94
CA ARG A 310 11.48 5.30 -29.27
C ARG A 310 12.73 4.42 -29.30
N THR A 311 13.14 3.93 -28.13
CA THR A 311 14.37 3.12 -28.02
C THR A 311 14.12 1.63 -28.18
N VAL A 312 12.84 1.20 -28.05
CA VAL A 312 12.40 -0.19 -28.21
C VAL A 312 11.07 -0.27 -28.99
N PRO A 313 10.78 -1.39 -29.65
CA PRO A 313 9.45 -1.64 -30.22
C PRO A 313 8.39 -1.67 -29.11
N HIS A 314 7.25 -1.01 -29.36
CA HIS A 314 6.08 -1.04 -28.47
C HIS A 314 6.35 -0.58 -27.04
N GLY A 315 7.31 0.33 -26.84
CA GLY A 315 7.64 0.91 -25.54
C GLY A 315 6.74 2.08 -25.17
N LEU A 316 6.36 2.17 -23.88
CA LEU A 316 5.68 3.32 -23.30
C LEU A 316 6.38 3.77 -22.02
N HIS A 317 6.39 5.07 -21.79
CA HIS A 317 6.71 5.67 -20.51
C HIS A 317 5.43 6.17 -19.84
N LEU A 318 5.37 6.01 -18.53
CA LEU A 318 4.29 6.48 -17.66
C LEU A 318 4.88 7.18 -16.44
N TRP A 319 4.14 8.14 -15.91
CA TRP A 319 4.34 8.69 -14.58
C TRP A 319 3.11 8.36 -13.76
N ILE A 320 3.29 7.58 -12.69
CA ILE A 320 2.21 7.06 -11.85
C ILE A 320 2.35 7.66 -10.46
N VAL A 321 1.24 8.12 -9.87
CA VAL A 321 1.23 8.69 -8.52
C VAL A 321 -0.01 8.21 -7.78
N ALA A 322 0.15 7.84 -6.51
CA ALA A 322 -0.97 7.55 -5.62
C ALA A 322 -0.68 7.93 -4.17
N ASP A 323 -1.72 8.12 -3.38
CA ASP A 323 -1.60 8.20 -1.93
C ASP A 323 -1.25 6.82 -1.37
N ASN A 324 -0.04 6.69 -0.87
CA ASN A 324 0.51 5.42 -0.37
C ASN A 324 -0.08 4.98 0.97
N VAL A 325 -0.66 5.88 1.73
CA VAL A 325 -1.35 5.57 3.00
C VAL A 325 -2.79 5.17 2.72
N ARG A 326 -3.39 5.78 1.68
CA ARG A 326 -4.77 5.57 1.27
C ARG A 326 -4.87 4.42 0.25
N LYS A 327 -4.70 4.66 -1.05
CA LYS A 327 -4.76 3.59 -2.07
C LYS A 327 -3.70 2.52 -1.86
N GLY A 328 -2.51 2.92 -1.48
CA GLY A 328 -1.41 1.99 -1.22
C GLY A 328 -1.56 1.13 0.04
N ALA A 329 -2.57 1.36 0.90
CA ALA A 329 -2.73 0.62 2.16
C ALA A 329 -4.21 0.56 2.60
N ALA A 330 -4.69 1.60 3.29
CA ALA A 330 -5.98 1.59 3.99
C ALA A 330 -7.16 1.39 3.03
N LEU A 331 -7.19 2.08 1.89
CA LEU A 331 -8.26 1.94 0.91
C LEU A 331 -8.28 0.55 0.28
N ASN A 332 -7.11 0.02 -0.12
CA ASN A 332 -7.05 -1.31 -0.70
C ASN A 332 -7.55 -2.38 0.29
N ALA A 333 -7.25 -2.22 1.59
CA ALA A 333 -7.77 -3.11 2.63
C ALA A 333 -9.31 -3.04 2.72
N VAL A 334 -9.89 -1.84 2.73
CA VAL A 334 -11.34 -1.66 2.79
C VAL A 334 -12.02 -2.18 1.52
N GLN A 335 -11.44 -1.94 0.34
CA GLN A 335 -11.94 -2.47 -0.93
C GLN A 335 -11.94 -4.02 -0.96
N ILE A 336 -10.91 -4.68 -0.40
CA ILE A 336 -10.92 -6.15 -0.23
C ILE A 336 -12.12 -6.58 0.60
N ALA A 337 -12.39 -5.90 1.73
CA ALA A 337 -13.55 -6.19 2.57
C ALA A 337 -14.89 -5.96 1.85
N GLU A 338 -15.01 -4.91 1.03
CA GLU A 338 -16.19 -4.62 0.22
C GLU A 338 -16.47 -5.72 -0.81
N VAL A 339 -15.43 -6.18 -1.51
CA VAL A 339 -15.56 -7.27 -2.47
C VAL A 339 -15.99 -8.57 -1.78
N LEU A 340 -15.38 -8.89 -0.63
CA LEU A 340 -15.79 -10.06 0.15
C LEU A 340 -17.26 -9.96 0.60
N ALA A 341 -17.66 -8.82 1.16
CA ALA A 341 -19.01 -8.59 1.64
C ALA A 341 -20.06 -8.72 0.52
N SER A 342 -19.70 -8.29 -0.70
CA SER A 342 -20.61 -8.34 -1.87
C SER A 342 -20.74 -9.73 -2.49
N ARG A 343 -19.65 -10.54 -2.48
CA ARG A 343 -19.61 -11.83 -3.18
C ARG A 343 -20.07 -13.02 -2.36
N THR A 344 -19.71 -13.07 -1.09
CA THR A 344 -19.84 -14.31 -0.32
C THR A 344 -20.83 -14.22 0.84
N GLY A 345 -21.22 -13.00 1.25
CA GLY A 345 -21.62 -12.80 2.63
C GLY A 345 -20.52 -13.44 3.50
N LEU A 346 -19.86 -12.73 4.38
CA LEU A 346 -18.85 -13.37 5.25
C LEU A 346 -19.44 -14.64 5.85
N PRO A 347 -18.73 -15.78 5.87
CA PRO A 347 -19.31 -17.04 6.28
C PRO A 347 -19.83 -16.94 7.71
N PRO A 348 -20.85 -17.73 8.06
CA PRO A 348 -21.27 -17.87 9.44
C PRO A 348 -20.07 -18.27 10.30
N ARG A 349 -19.97 -17.66 11.46
CA ARG A 349 -18.96 -18.01 12.47
C ARG A 349 -18.96 -19.52 12.69
N PRO A 350 -17.80 -20.18 12.82
CA PRO A 350 -17.78 -21.51 13.38
C PRO A 350 -18.46 -21.44 14.73
N SER A 351 -19.46 -22.28 14.98
CA SER A 351 -20.07 -22.41 16.28
C SER A 351 -18.96 -22.68 17.31
N LEU A 352 -18.79 -21.77 18.27
CA LEU A 352 -17.91 -22.04 19.40
C LEU A 352 -18.34 -23.36 20.01
N PRO A 353 -17.42 -24.29 20.33
CA PRO A 353 -17.77 -25.47 21.07
C PRO A 353 -18.42 -24.97 22.37
N SER A 354 -19.66 -25.44 22.63
CA SER A 354 -20.34 -25.15 23.87
C SER A 354 -19.42 -25.55 25.02
N SER A 355 -19.04 -24.57 25.83
CA SER A 355 -18.30 -24.82 27.08
C SER A 355 -19.12 -25.82 27.92
N ALA A 356 -18.64 -27.05 27.97
CA ALA A 356 -19.11 -28.06 28.90
C ALA A 356 -18.55 -27.77 30.28
#